data_fa05f71a4b37d3ae3bd8ba4171b9cc62
#
_entry.id   fa05f71a4b37d3ae3bd8ba4171b9cc62
#
_cell.length_a   1.000
_cell.length_b   1.000
_cell.length_c   1.000
_cell.angle_alpha   90.00
_cell.angle_beta   90.00
_cell.angle_gamma   90.00
#
_symmetry.space_group_name_H-M   'P 1'
#
loop_
_entity.id
_entity.type
_entity.pdbx_description
1 polymer ?
#
loop_
_entity_poly.entity_id
_entity_poly.type
_entity_poly.pdbx_seq_one_letter_code
_entity_poly.pdbx_strand_id
1 'polypeptide(L)'
;MLYNQENVRDNVRNREGKRVFYLAKGDQLTSGARDFLSRERIEILPAELARAESYRLLNGASLEEKPEHMTHLDAQILDPKNHPRILFRGKMDTLEAELILCQLAAERLAAPVGEILALARRLIRCDVLNEPVPEGKLCGLTGDEQRRRSHFPQDYYGQPHFMPGVGDVDVIARLNRARCAAREAELAGVTAFCDREGNPTRPDILRSLNRMSSMLYLLMIQEKSKK
;
A
#
# COMPACT_ATOMS: atom_id res chain seq x y z
N MET A 1 -26.97 24.92 -11.90
CA MET A 1 -25.61 25.33 -11.48
C MET A 1 -24.89 25.99 -12.66
N LEU A 2 -23.91 26.89 -12.42
CA LEU A 2 -23.10 27.46 -13.49
C LEU A 2 -21.68 26.87 -13.41
N TYR A 3 -21.24 26.23 -14.49
CA TYR A 3 -19.90 25.64 -14.57
C TYR A 3 -18.94 26.57 -15.32
N ASN A 4 -17.83 26.90 -14.70
CA ASN A 4 -16.70 27.60 -15.31
C ASN A 4 -15.59 26.61 -15.67
N GLN A 5 -14.47 27.10 -16.22
CA GLN A 5 -13.37 26.24 -16.66
C GLN A 5 -12.68 25.48 -15.50
N GLU A 6 -12.69 26.03 -14.28
CA GLU A 6 -12.09 25.40 -13.11
C GLU A 6 -12.95 24.26 -12.59
N ASN A 7 -14.21 24.56 -12.25
CA ASN A 7 -15.08 23.55 -11.64
C ASN A 7 -15.54 22.45 -12.61
N VAL A 8 -15.51 22.70 -13.93
CA VAL A 8 -15.74 21.65 -14.94
C VAL A 8 -14.67 20.57 -14.88
N ARG A 9 -13.38 20.94 -14.64
CA ARG A 9 -12.27 19.97 -14.56
C ARG A 9 -12.49 18.94 -13.45
N ASP A 10 -12.95 19.38 -12.30
CA ASP A 10 -13.15 18.53 -11.12
C ASP A 10 -14.35 17.57 -11.30
N ASN A 11 -15.22 17.89 -12.24
CA ASN A 11 -16.44 17.12 -12.53
C ASN A 11 -16.34 16.22 -13.78
N VAL A 12 -15.17 16.15 -14.44
CA VAL A 12 -14.94 15.18 -15.52
C VAL A 12 -14.82 13.77 -14.95
N ARG A 13 -15.48 12.82 -15.58
CA ARG A 13 -15.49 11.39 -15.20
C ARG A 13 -14.98 10.54 -16.36
N ASN A 14 -14.54 9.32 -16.05
CA ASN A 14 -14.22 8.30 -17.05
C ASN A 14 -15.40 7.32 -17.13
N ARG A 15 -15.88 7.08 -18.35
CA ARG A 15 -16.90 6.09 -18.66
C ARG A 15 -16.43 5.25 -19.85
N GLU A 16 -16.24 3.96 -19.62
CA GLU A 16 -15.86 3.02 -20.69
C GLU A 16 -14.62 3.47 -21.49
N GLY A 17 -13.62 4.05 -20.78
CA GLY A 17 -12.39 4.54 -21.40
C GLY A 17 -12.49 5.92 -22.07
N LYS A 18 -13.65 6.59 -22.03
CA LYS A 18 -13.85 7.94 -22.53
C LYS A 18 -14.01 8.94 -21.39
N ARG A 19 -13.52 10.16 -21.60
CA ARG A 19 -13.74 11.27 -20.67
C ARG A 19 -15.11 11.88 -20.97
N VAL A 20 -15.96 11.98 -19.92
CA VAL A 20 -17.31 12.52 -20.03
C VAL A 20 -17.58 13.58 -18.96
N PHE A 21 -18.46 14.51 -19.26
CA PHE A 21 -18.98 15.50 -18.32
C PHE A 21 -20.50 15.40 -18.31
N TYR A 22 -21.10 15.25 -17.13
CA TYR A 22 -22.55 15.15 -16.99
C TYR A 22 -23.17 16.52 -16.69
N LEU A 23 -24.10 16.97 -17.53
CA LEU A 23 -24.81 18.24 -17.40
C LEU A 23 -26.26 18.00 -17.00
N ALA A 24 -26.69 18.51 -15.85
CA ALA A 24 -28.06 18.41 -15.40
C ALA A 24 -28.98 19.41 -16.14
N LYS A 25 -30.26 19.09 -16.22
CA LYS A 25 -31.27 19.97 -16.80
C LYS A 25 -31.34 21.28 -15.99
N GLY A 26 -31.08 22.41 -16.64
CA GLY A 26 -31.02 23.72 -15.99
C GLY A 26 -29.62 24.19 -15.59
N ASP A 27 -28.61 23.33 -15.70
CA ASP A 27 -27.22 23.75 -15.54
C ASP A 27 -26.71 24.47 -16.79
N GLN A 28 -25.76 25.39 -16.58
CA GLN A 28 -25.19 26.21 -17.65
C GLN A 28 -23.66 26.09 -17.64
N LEU A 29 -23.08 26.12 -18.86
CA LEU A 29 -21.64 26.15 -19.05
C LEU A 29 -21.23 27.54 -19.55
N THR A 30 -20.19 28.12 -18.94
CA THR A 30 -19.56 29.32 -19.51
C THR A 30 -18.88 28.99 -20.84
N SER A 31 -18.56 30.01 -21.66
CA SER A 31 -17.78 29.83 -22.88
C SER A 31 -16.46 29.12 -22.62
N GLY A 32 -15.70 29.55 -21.58
CA GLY A 32 -14.44 28.91 -21.20
C GLY A 32 -14.58 27.44 -20.77
N ALA A 33 -15.70 27.06 -20.14
CA ALA A 33 -15.99 25.67 -19.82
C ALA A 33 -16.26 24.84 -21.08
N ARG A 34 -17.03 25.37 -22.03
CA ARG A 34 -17.31 24.70 -23.31
C ARG A 34 -16.05 24.51 -24.15
N ASP A 35 -15.23 25.56 -24.24
CA ASP A 35 -13.97 25.52 -24.98
C ASP A 35 -12.99 24.48 -24.38
N PHE A 36 -12.93 24.38 -23.06
CA PHE A 36 -12.15 23.35 -22.37
C PHE A 36 -12.64 21.95 -22.71
N LEU A 37 -13.94 21.68 -22.56
CA LEU A 37 -14.51 20.35 -22.85
C LEU A 37 -14.28 19.94 -24.30
N SER A 38 -14.47 20.89 -25.24
CA SER A 38 -14.26 20.65 -26.67
C SER A 38 -12.79 20.36 -26.99
N ARG A 39 -11.86 21.21 -26.49
CA ARG A 39 -10.42 21.04 -26.72
C ARG A 39 -9.89 19.72 -26.17
N GLU A 40 -10.37 19.33 -24.99
CA GLU A 40 -9.97 18.08 -24.32
C GLU A 40 -10.75 16.85 -24.83
N ARG A 41 -11.62 17.03 -25.83
CA ARG A 41 -12.48 15.97 -26.39
C ARG A 41 -13.30 15.24 -25.33
N ILE A 42 -13.86 16.00 -24.37
CA ILE A 42 -14.71 15.47 -23.31
C ILE A 42 -16.16 15.51 -23.80
N GLU A 43 -16.81 14.36 -23.81
CA GLU A 43 -18.21 14.24 -24.23
C GLU A 43 -19.15 14.80 -23.15
N ILE A 44 -20.11 15.64 -23.56
CA ILE A 44 -21.13 16.17 -22.65
C ILE A 44 -22.35 15.26 -22.74
N LEU A 45 -22.70 14.64 -21.63
CA LEU A 45 -23.85 13.75 -21.51
C LEU A 45 -24.90 14.34 -20.55
N PRO A 46 -26.20 14.06 -20.78
CA PRO A 46 -27.24 14.37 -19.80
C PRO A 46 -26.96 13.71 -18.46
N ALA A 47 -27.23 14.43 -17.35
CA ALA A 47 -26.97 13.89 -16.00
C ALA A 47 -27.80 12.63 -15.69
N GLU A 48 -28.95 12.44 -16.36
CA GLU A 48 -29.76 11.24 -16.26
C GLU A 48 -29.06 9.99 -16.79
N LEU A 49 -28.02 10.18 -17.64
CA LEU A 49 -27.15 9.11 -18.13
C LEU A 49 -25.94 8.88 -17.21
N ALA A 50 -25.72 9.73 -16.21
CA ALA A 50 -24.86 9.40 -15.11
C ALA A 50 -25.48 8.18 -14.42
N ARG A 51 -25.03 6.96 -14.79
CA ARG A 51 -25.30 5.82 -13.95
C ARG A 51 -24.79 6.20 -12.56
N ALA A 52 -25.66 6.14 -11.55
CA ALA A 52 -25.22 6.10 -10.17
C ALA A 52 -24.06 5.08 -10.12
N GLU A 53 -22.91 5.48 -9.63
CA GLU A 53 -21.77 4.56 -9.49
C GLU A 53 -22.26 3.41 -8.61
N SER A 54 -22.67 2.32 -9.22
CA SER A 54 -23.10 1.14 -8.46
C SER A 54 -21.84 0.42 -8.02
N TYR A 55 -21.63 0.36 -6.74
CA TYR A 55 -20.57 -0.41 -6.11
C TYR A 55 -20.96 -1.88 -6.10
N ARG A 56 -20.07 -2.75 -6.52
CA ARG A 56 -20.27 -4.20 -6.43
C ARG A 56 -19.77 -4.74 -5.10
N LEU A 57 -20.42 -5.74 -4.58
CA LEU A 57 -20.00 -6.51 -3.40
C LEU A 57 -19.45 -7.87 -3.83
N LEU A 58 -18.65 -8.51 -2.97
CA LEU A 58 -18.12 -9.87 -3.22
C LEU A 58 -19.21 -10.90 -3.50
N ASN A 59 -20.39 -10.76 -2.90
CA ASN A 59 -21.55 -11.64 -3.12
C ASN A 59 -22.32 -11.36 -4.42
N GLY A 60 -21.85 -10.40 -5.25
CA GLY A 60 -22.49 -10.01 -6.51
C GLY A 60 -23.61 -8.97 -6.39
N ALA A 61 -24.01 -8.57 -5.20
CA ALA A 61 -24.96 -7.49 -5.00
C ALA A 61 -24.37 -6.14 -5.38
N SER A 62 -25.21 -5.13 -5.65
CA SER A 62 -24.81 -3.77 -5.96
C SER A 62 -25.43 -2.80 -4.96
N LEU A 63 -24.66 -1.73 -4.65
CA LEU A 63 -25.09 -0.61 -3.83
C LEU A 63 -25.03 0.67 -4.64
N GLU A 64 -25.99 1.57 -4.46
CA GLU A 64 -26.01 2.90 -5.10
C GLU A 64 -25.09 3.88 -4.37
N GLU A 65 -24.92 3.70 -3.04
CA GLU A 65 -24.07 4.53 -2.19
C GLU A 65 -23.07 3.67 -1.43
N LYS A 66 -21.88 4.21 -1.19
CA LYS A 66 -20.85 3.56 -0.38
C LYS A 66 -21.09 3.79 1.11
N PRO A 67 -21.42 2.74 1.89
CA PRO A 67 -21.57 2.88 3.34
C PRO A 67 -20.23 3.18 4.04
N GLU A 68 -20.27 3.94 5.13
CA GLU A 68 -19.08 4.33 5.90
C GLU A 68 -18.25 3.14 6.42
N HIS A 69 -18.87 2.02 6.74
CA HIS A 69 -18.19 0.82 7.24
C HIS A 69 -17.59 -0.04 6.13
N MET A 70 -17.74 0.36 4.85
CA MET A 70 -17.21 -0.35 3.70
C MET A 70 -16.07 0.42 3.01
N THR A 71 -15.22 -0.29 2.31
CA THR A 71 -14.13 0.27 1.52
C THR A 71 -13.86 -0.59 0.28
N HIS A 72 -13.08 -0.05 -0.66
CA HIS A 72 -12.70 -0.79 -1.86
C HIS A 72 -11.71 -1.90 -1.52
N LEU A 73 -12.10 -3.13 -1.81
CA LEU A 73 -11.23 -4.29 -1.76
C LEU A 73 -10.28 -4.30 -2.98
N ASP A 74 -10.84 -3.96 -4.14
CA ASP A 74 -10.14 -3.66 -5.38
C ASP A 74 -10.82 -2.48 -6.10
N ALA A 75 -10.47 -2.21 -7.36
CA ALA A 75 -10.97 -1.06 -8.11
C ALA A 75 -12.50 -1.00 -8.25
N GLN A 76 -13.21 -2.13 -8.12
CA GLN A 76 -14.65 -2.23 -8.41
C GLN A 76 -15.48 -2.84 -7.27
N ILE A 77 -14.85 -3.54 -6.33
CA ILE A 77 -15.52 -4.31 -5.29
C ILE A 77 -15.38 -3.61 -3.95
N LEU A 78 -16.52 -3.36 -3.27
CA LEU A 78 -16.56 -2.96 -1.88
C LEU A 78 -16.68 -4.17 -0.96
N ASP A 79 -16.05 -4.04 0.21
CA ASP A 79 -16.23 -4.98 1.30
C ASP A 79 -16.13 -4.26 2.66
N PRO A 80 -16.65 -4.85 3.75
CA PRO A 80 -16.52 -4.29 5.09
C PRO A 80 -15.05 -4.03 5.46
N LYS A 81 -14.82 -2.95 6.20
CA LYS A 81 -13.46 -2.55 6.64
C LYS A 81 -12.74 -3.59 7.51
N ASN A 82 -13.46 -4.59 8.03
CA ASN A 82 -12.88 -5.72 8.76
C ASN A 82 -12.52 -6.93 7.88
N HIS A 83 -12.64 -6.82 6.55
CA HIS A 83 -12.15 -7.85 5.64
C HIS A 83 -10.63 -8.08 5.84
N PRO A 84 -10.13 -9.34 5.85
CA PRO A 84 -8.72 -9.64 6.14
C PRO A 84 -7.70 -8.84 5.29
N ARG A 85 -7.96 -8.66 3.99
CA ARG A 85 -7.08 -7.84 3.12
C ARG A 85 -7.08 -6.36 3.51
N ILE A 86 -8.18 -5.83 4.04
CA ILE A 86 -8.25 -4.45 4.52
C ILE A 86 -7.50 -4.31 5.84
N LEU A 87 -7.64 -5.28 6.76
CA LEU A 87 -6.84 -5.33 7.99
C LEU A 87 -5.35 -5.43 7.69
N PHE A 88 -4.96 -6.26 6.72
CA PHE A 88 -3.58 -6.35 6.25
C PHE A 88 -3.06 -4.97 5.78
N ARG A 89 -3.81 -4.25 4.94
CA ARG A 89 -3.42 -2.90 4.48
C ARG A 89 -3.27 -1.93 5.64
N GLY A 90 -4.16 -1.96 6.63
CA GLY A 90 -4.03 -1.13 7.84
C GLY A 90 -2.76 -1.44 8.65
N LYS A 91 -2.31 -2.71 8.69
CA LYS A 91 -1.01 -3.07 9.29
C LYS A 91 0.18 -2.60 8.43
N MET A 92 0.03 -2.58 7.11
CA MET A 92 1.03 -2.01 6.22
C MET A 92 1.16 -0.50 6.40
N ASP A 93 0.06 0.23 6.61
CA ASP A 93 0.10 1.66 6.92
C ASP A 93 0.88 1.93 8.23
N THR A 94 0.66 1.10 9.25
CA THR A 94 1.43 1.17 10.51
C THR A 94 2.91 0.93 10.25
N LEU A 95 3.26 -0.08 9.46
CA LEU A 95 4.66 -0.38 9.10
C LEU A 95 5.30 0.79 8.34
N GLU A 96 4.61 1.40 7.39
CA GLU A 96 5.11 2.57 6.65
C GLU A 96 5.42 3.74 7.58
N ALA A 97 4.54 4.03 8.54
CA ALA A 97 4.77 5.08 9.54
C ALA A 97 6.03 4.80 10.38
N GLU A 98 6.22 3.57 10.86
CA GLU A 98 7.41 3.18 11.63
C GLU A 98 8.70 3.24 10.79
N LEU A 99 8.63 2.88 9.49
CA LEU A 99 9.78 3.00 8.58
C LEU A 99 10.18 4.47 8.36
N ILE A 100 9.21 5.37 8.22
CA ILE A 100 9.47 6.82 8.11
C ILE A 100 10.16 7.33 9.39
N LEU A 101 9.71 6.91 10.58
CA LEU A 101 10.36 7.27 11.84
C LEU A 101 11.79 6.75 11.93
N CYS A 102 12.09 5.57 11.37
CA CYS A 102 13.46 5.06 11.27
C CYS A 102 14.34 5.90 10.34
N GLN A 103 13.81 6.37 9.20
CA GLN A 103 14.55 7.24 8.29
C GLN A 103 14.92 8.59 8.94
N LEU A 104 13.98 9.16 9.70
CA LEU A 104 14.19 10.42 10.43
C LEU A 104 15.18 10.29 11.59
N ALA A 105 15.35 9.10 12.14
CA ALA A 105 16.22 8.86 13.31
C ALA A 105 17.72 8.91 12.97
N ALA A 106 18.10 8.54 11.74
CA ALA A 106 19.51 8.53 11.34
C ALA A 106 19.64 8.61 9.80
N GLU A 107 20.33 9.62 9.31
CA GLU A 107 20.55 9.87 7.87
C GLU A 107 21.12 8.65 7.13
N ARG A 108 22.06 7.93 7.76
CA ARG A 108 22.67 6.72 7.20
C ARG A 108 21.68 5.56 6.96
N LEU A 109 20.51 5.60 7.60
CA LEU A 109 19.42 4.64 7.38
C LEU A 109 18.43 5.10 6.31
N ALA A 110 18.51 6.34 5.84
CA ALA A 110 17.54 6.89 4.90
C ALA A 110 17.43 6.03 3.62
N ALA A 111 18.57 5.63 3.04
CA ALA A 111 18.59 4.81 1.83
C ALA A 111 18.09 3.36 2.07
N PRO A 112 18.67 2.55 2.98
CA PRO A 112 18.23 1.17 3.16
C PRO A 112 16.79 1.06 3.68
N VAL A 113 16.37 1.93 4.59
CA VAL A 113 14.97 1.94 5.05
C VAL A 113 14.04 2.45 3.95
N GLY A 114 14.51 3.36 3.09
CA GLY A 114 13.77 3.81 1.91
C GLY A 114 13.46 2.69 0.92
N GLU A 115 14.39 1.76 0.70
CA GLU A 115 14.15 0.56 -0.12
C GLU A 115 13.07 -0.34 0.51
N ILE A 116 13.11 -0.51 1.84
CA ILE A 116 12.09 -1.30 2.57
C ILE A 116 10.71 -0.63 2.47
N LEU A 117 10.64 0.69 2.63
CA LEU A 117 9.41 1.46 2.48
C LEU A 117 8.85 1.36 1.05
N ALA A 118 9.72 1.45 0.04
CA ALA A 118 9.32 1.28 -1.36
C ALA A 118 8.75 -0.13 -1.63
N LEU A 119 9.34 -1.16 -1.02
CA LEU A 119 8.81 -2.52 -1.10
C LEU A 119 7.45 -2.62 -0.40
N ALA A 120 7.27 -2.05 0.80
CA ALA A 120 6.00 -2.05 1.52
C ALA A 120 4.86 -1.47 0.65
N ARG A 121 5.07 -0.30 0.05
CA ARG A 121 4.13 0.34 -0.88
C ARG A 121 3.83 -0.49 -2.12
N ARG A 122 4.86 -1.16 -2.65
CA ARG A 122 4.70 -2.08 -3.78
C ARG A 122 3.82 -3.28 -3.43
N LEU A 123 3.94 -3.84 -2.23
CA LEU A 123 3.10 -4.96 -1.78
C LEU A 123 1.62 -4.57 -1.75
N ILE A 124 1.29 -3.38 -1.23
CA ILE A 124 -0.08 -2.85 -1.25
C ILE A 124 -0.59 -2.70 -2.69
N ARG A 125 0.23 -2.11 -3.57
CA ARG A 125 -0.13 -1.98 -4.99
C ARG A 125 -0.38 -3.34 -5.65
N CYS A 126 0.52 -4.31 -5.44
CA CYS A 126 0.38 -5.66 -6.00
C CYS A 126 -0.85 -6.39 -5.45
N ASP A 127 -1.24 -6.13 -4.20
CA ASP A 127 -2.48 -6.65 -3.64
C ASP A 127 -3.71 -6.02 -4.32
N VAL A 128 -3.76 -4.68 -4.44
CA VAL A 128 -4.91 -3.96 -5.01
C VAL A 128 -5.13 -4.29 -6.49
N LEU A 129 -4.04 -4.37 -7.26
CA LEU A 129 -4.07 -4.62 -8.71
C LEU A 129 -4.02 -6.11 -9.07
N ASN A 130 -3.92 -6.99 -8.07
CA ASN A 130 -3.71 -8.43 -8.26
C ASN A 130 -2.50 -8.76 -9.17
N GLU A 131 -1.42 -7.95 -9.05
CA GLU A 131 -0.18 -8.14 -9.77
C GLU A 131 0.79 -9.01 -8.94
N PRO A 132 1.66 -9.83 -9.57
CA PRO A 132 2.72 -10.53 -8.85
C PRO A 132 3.75 -9.55 -8.31
N VAL A 133 4.33 -9.86 -7.14
CA VAL A 133 5.45 -9.10 -6.60
C VAL A 133 6.71 -9.46 -7.39
N PRO A 134 7.38 -8.49 -8.05
CA PRO A 134 8.62 -8.76 -8.77
C PRO A 134 9.72 -9.26 -7.84
N GLU A 135 10.43 -10.30 -8.25
CA GLU A 135 11.63 -10.72 -7.54
C GLU A 135 12.74 -9.66 -7.66
N GLY A 136 13.55 -9.53 -6.61
CA GLY A 136 14.63 -8.57 -6.59
C GLY A 136 15.46 -8.64 -5.31
N LYS A 137 16.50 -7.80 -5.28
CA LYS A 137 17.30 -7.58 -4.09
C LYS A 137 16.67 -6.49 -3.21
N LEU A 138 16.84 -6.61 -1.91
CA LEU A 138 16.49 -5.59 -0.93
C LEU A 138 17.75 -5.22 -0.16
N CYS A 139 18.13 -3.96 -0.17
CA CYS A 139 19.41 -3.48 0.39
C CYS A 139 20.62 -4.29 -0.15
N GLY A 140 20.62 -4.58 -1.44
CA GLY A 140 21.68 -5.34 -2.12
C GLY A 140 21.69 -6.85 -1.90
N LEU A 141 20.80 -7.40 -1.05
CA LEU A 141 20.74 -8.81 -0.70
C LEU A 141 19.53 -9.51 -1.34
N THR A 142 19.74 -10.72 -1.85
CA THR A 142 18.66 -11.64 -2.24
C THR A 142 17.88 -12.13 -1.01
N GLY A 143 16.68 -12.66 -1.20
CA GLY A 143 15.88 -13.21 -0.10
C GLY A 143 16.59 -14.35 0.65
N ASP A 144 17.36 -15.18 -0.04
CA ASP A 144 18.13 -16.26 0.58
C ASP A 144 19.34 -15.75 1.35
N GLU A 145 20.04 -14.73 0.85
CA GLU A 145 21.10 -14.05 1.58
C GLU A 145 20.57 -13.37 2.85
N GLN A 146 19.43 -12.69 2.78
CA GLN A 146 18.80 -12.09 3.96
C GLN A 146 18.47 -13.15 5.00
N ARG A 147 17.87 -14.28 4.60
CA ARG A 147 17.59 -15.39 5.49
C ARG A 147 18.86 -15.93 6.13
N ARG A 148 19.88 -16.26 5.34
CA ARG A 148 21.14 -16.83 5.84
C ARG A 148 21.81 -15.88 6.82
N ARG A 149 21.97 -14.61 6.44
CA ARG A 149 22.66 -13.62 7.27
C ARG A 149 21.90 -13.31 8.56
N SER A 150 20.56 -13.31 8.52
CA SER A 150 19.76 -13.08 9.73
C SER A 150 19.75 -14.28 10.69
N HIS A 151 20.02 -15.50 10.20
CA HIS A 151 20.16 -16.70 11.02
C HIS A 151 21.56 -16.88 11.59
N PHE A 152 22.59 -16.38 10.91
CA PHE A 152 23.99 -16.51 11.29
C PHE A 152 24.70 -15.15 11.33
N PRO A 153 24.19 -14.17 12.09
CA PRO A 153 24.72 -12.80 12.05
C PRO A 153 26.17 -12.70 12.54
N GLN A 154 26.60 -13.57 13.45
CA GLN A 154 27.98 -13.65 13.93
C GLN A 154 28.96 -13.86 12.77
N ASP A 155 28.64 -14.73 11.82
CA ASP A 155 29.54 -15.10 10.71
C ASP A 155 29.73 -13.94 9.70
N TYR A 156 28.71 -13.08 9.57
CA TYR A 156 28.70 -12.00 8.57
C TYR A 156 29.03 -10.62 9.13
N TYR A 157 28.73 -10.39 10.40
CA TYR A 157 28.81 -9.06 11.03
C TYR A 157 29.63 -9.04 12.31
N GLY A 158 30.17 -10.18 12.76
CA GLY A 158 30.89 -10.30 14.02
C GLY A 158 30.02 -10.04 15.25
N GLN A 159 28.71 -9.93 15.06
CA GLN A 159 27.73 -9.62 16.11
C GLN A 159 26.78 -10.79 16.30
N PRO A 160 26.71 -11.40 17.49
CA PRO A 160 25.76 -12.48 17.77
C PRO A 160 24.32 -11.97 17.79
N HIS A 161 23.36 -12.91 17.82
CA HIS A 161 21.98 -12.55 18.10
C HIS A 161 21.88 -11.79 19.41
N PHE A 162 21.05 -10.74 19.40
CA PHE A 162 20.79 -9.94 20.60
C PHE A 162 19.31 -9.55 20.70
N MET A 163 18.90 -9.24 21.93
CA MET A 163 17.60 -8.64 22.23
C MET A 163 17.83 -7.15 22.53
N PRO A 164 17.12 -6.23 21.85
CA PRO A 164 17.21 -4.81 22.15
C PRO A 164 16.81 -4.50 23.60
N GLY A 165 17.53 -3.58 24.23
CA GLY A 165 17.28 -3.16 25.60
C GLY A 165 17.49 -1.65 25.79
N VAL A 166 17.21 -1.15 26.97
CA VAL A 166 17.33 0.27 27.35
C VAL A 166 18.74 0.84 27.21
N GLY A 167 19.76 -0.03 27.18
CA GLY A 167 21.16 0.37 26.96
C GLY A 167 21.54 0.52 25.49
N ASP A 168 20.63 0.24 24.57
CA ASP A 168 20.88 0.43 23.12
C ASP A 168 20.57 1.85 22.68
N VAL A 169 21.15 2.25 21.56
CA VAL A 169 20.87 3.55 20.94
C VAL A 169 19.43 3.60 20.40
N ASP A 170 18.81 4.78 20.42
CA ASP A 170 17.41 5.00 20.00
C ASP A 170 17.09 4.40 18.61
N VAL A 171 18.03 4.47 17.68
CA VAL A 171 17.84 3.93 16.31
C VAL A 171 17.61 2.42 16.31
N ILE A 172 18.23 1.66 17.22
CA ILE A 172 18.00 0.20 17.34
C ILE A 172 16.59 -0.07 17.86
N ALA A 173 16.11 0.71 18.82
CA ALA A 173 14.74 0.59 19.33
C ALA A 173 13.70 0.89 18.23
N ARG A 174 13.92 1.91 17.41
CA ARG A 174 13.05 2.25 16.27
C ARG A 174 13.05 1.16 15.19
N LEU A 175 14.21 0.67 14.80
CA LEU A 175 14.32 -0.46 13.86
C LEU A 175 13.60 -1.71 14.40
N ASN A 176 13.72 -1.99 15.71
CA ASN A 176 13.00 -3.09 16.33
C ASN A 176 11.49 -2.87 16.31
N ARG A 177 11.01 -1.65 16.51
CA ARG A 177 9.59 -1.31 16.40
C ARG A 177 9.08 -1.54 14.98
N ALA A 178 9.80 -1.06 13.95
CA ALA A 178 9.48 -1.32 12.55
C ALA A 178 9.51 -2.82 12.22
N ARG A 179 10.47 -3.58 12.79
CA ARG A 179 10.53 -5.04 12.65
C ARG A 179 9.29 -5.72 13.25
N CYS A 180 8.85 -5.28 14.41
CA CYS A 180 7.62 -5.80 15.03
C CYS A 180 6.40 -5.48 14.16
N ALA A 181 6.29 -4.25 13.63
CA ALA A 181 5.21 -3.86 12.71
C ALA A 181 5.23 -4.71 11.42
N ALA A 182 6.41 -5.01 10.85
CA ALA A 182 6.53 -5.92 9.72
C ALA A 182 6.02 -7.33 10.03
N ARG A 183 6.28 -7.85 11.22
CA ARG A 183 5.76 -9.15 11.67
C ARG A 183 4.25 -9.13 11.92
N GLU A 184 3.71 -8.02 12.45
CA GLU A 184 2.26 -7.85 12.57
C GLU A 184 1.58 -7.83 11.19
N ALA A 185 2.18 -7.14 10.21
CA ALA A 185 1.71 -7.14 8.83
C ALA A 185 1.81 -8.53 8.18
N GLU A 186 2.88 -9.30 8.47
CA GLU A 186 3.03 -10.69 8.02
C GLU A 186 1.90 -11.58 8.56
N LEU A 187 1.59 -11.50 9.86
CA LEU A 187 0.50 -12.27 10.48
C LEU A 187 -0.86 -11.90 9.89
N ALA A 188 -1.12 -10.61 9.68
CA ALA A 188 -2.34 -10.16 9.00
C ALA A 188 -2.37 -10.65 7.54
N GLY A 189 -1.22 -10.67 6.87
CA GLY A 189 -1.05 -11.23 5.52
C GLY A 189 -1.36 -12.72 5.47
N VAL A 190 -0.93 -13.52 6.45
CA VAL A 190 -1.29 -14.96 6.54
C VAL A 190 -2.80 -15.11 6.61
N THR A 191 -3.48 -14.30 7.44
CA THR A 191 -4.95 -14.33 7.55
C THR A 191 -5.63 -13.92 6.23
N ALA A 192 -5.03 -12.98 5.48
CA ALA A 192 -5.60 -12.45 4.25
C ALA A 192 -5.37 -13.33 3.01
N PHE A 193 -4.25 -14.07 2.99
CA PHE A 193 -3.72 -14.74 1.79
C PHE A 193 -3.46 -16.24 1.97
N CYS A 194 -4.03 -16.87 2.97
CA CYS A 194 -4.12 -18.33 3.05
C CYS A 194 -5.57 -18.77 2.86
N ASP A 195 -5.74 -19.90 2.20
CA ASP A 195 -7.04 -20.56 2.08
C ASP A 195 -7.45 -21.26 3.41
N ARG A 196 -8.58 -21.94 3.42
CA ARG A 196 -9.10 -22.64 4.61
C ARG A 196 -8.22 -23.81 5.05
N GLU A 197 -7.48 -24.38 4.13
CA GLU A 197 -6.54 -25.47 4.34
C GLU A 197 -5.15 -24.96 4.79
N GLY A 198 -4.95 -23.61 4.80
CA GLY A 198 -3.70 -22.98 5.20
C GLY A 198 -2.68 -22.81 4.06
N ASN A 199 -3.06 -23.11 2.81
CA ASN A 199 -2.17 -22.93 1.67
C ASN A 199 -2.11 -21.44 1.26
N PRO A 200 -0.92 -20.87 1.00
CA PRO A 200 -0.81 -19.47 0.61
C PRO A 200 -1.32 -19.22 -0.82
N THR A 201 -2.27 -18.32 -0.97
CA THR A 201 -2.77 -17.84 -2.26
C THR A 201 -1.87 -16.73 -2.85
N ARG A 202 -1.09 -16.03 -2.01
CA ARG A 202 -0.12 -14.98 -2.38
C ARG A 202 1.24 -15.23 -1.67
N PRO A 203 1.93 -16.35 -2.02
CA PRO A 203 3.23 -16.68 -1.40
C PRO A 203 4.31 -15.62 -1.66
N ASP A 204 4.19 -14.85 -2.74
CA ASP A 204 5.05 -13.74 -3.10
C ASP A 204 4.98 -12.60 -2.06
N ILE A 205 3.78 -12.18 -1.65
CA ILE A 205 3.57 -11.17 -0.60
C ILE A 205 4.09 -11.67 0.75
N LEU A 206 3.71 -12.88 1.16
CA LEU A 206 4.10 -13.45 2.45
C LEU A 206 5.62 -13.61 2.57
N ARG A 207 6.28 -14.09 1.51
CA ARG A 207 7.74 -14.18 1.46
C ARG A 207 8.39 -12.80 1.61
N SER A 208 7.87 -11.79 0.91
CA SER A 208 8.41 -10.44 0.95
C SER A 208 8.31 -9.83 2.35
N LEU A 209 7.19 -9.98 3.04
CA LEU A 209 7.00 -9.53 4.42
C LEU A 209 7.99 -10.19 5.39
N ASN A 210 8.15 -11.51 5.28
CA ASN A 210 9.12 -12.25 6.06
C ASN A 210 10.57 -11.77 5.81
N ARG A 211 10.94 -11.52 4.54
CA ARG A 211 12.26 -10.97 4.18
C ARG A 211 12.44 -9.55 4.70
N MET A 212 11.39 -8.74 4.70
CA MET A 212 11.42 -7.37 5.22
C MET A 212 11.74 -7.34 6.72
N SER A 213 11.10 -8.19 7.52
CA SER A 213 11.41 -8.32 8.95
C SER A 213 12.84 -8.81 9.19
N SER A 214 13.36 -9.73 8.36
CA SER A 214 14.75 -10.18 8.40
C SER A 214 15.73 -9.04 8.08
N MET A 215 15.42 -8.22 7.06
CA MET A 215 16.28 -7.09 6.68
C MET A 215 16.34 -6.02 7.78
N LEU A 216 15.21 -5.70 8.40
CA LEU A 216 15.19 -4.78 9.55
C LEU A 216 16.03 -5.30 10.71
N TYR A 217 16.01 -6.61 10.97
CA TYR A 217 16.90 -7.21 11.97
C TYR A 217 18.38 -7.10 11.58
N LEU A 218 18.71 -7.30 10.30
CA LEU A 218 20.08 -7.10 9.82
C LEU A 218 20.57 -5.65 9.99
N LEU A 219 19.71 -4.66 9.76
CA LEU A 219 20.03 -3.27 10.04
C LEU A 219 20.29 -3.03 11.53
N MET A 220 19.52 -3.67 12.43
CA MET A 220 19.79 -3.62 13.88
C MET A 220 21.14 -4.22 14.24
N ILE A 221 21.50 -5.37 13.67
CA ILE A 221 22.80 -6.03 13.84
C ILE A 221 23.94 -5.09 13.40
N GLN A 222 23.81 -4.48 12.21
CA GLN A 222 24.80 -3.54 11.69
C GLN A 222 24.95 -2.29 12.58
N GLU A 223 23.86 -1.77 13.13
CA GLU A 223 23.93 -0.65 14.09
C GLU A 223 24.59 -1.06 15.41
N LYS A 224 24.36 -2.28 15.88
CA LYS A 224 24.99 -2.81 17.10
C LYS A 224 26.49 -3.03 16.94
N SER A 225 26.93 -3.47 15.73
CA SER A 225 28.34 -3.74 15.42
C SER A 225 29.21 -2.48 15.34
N LYS A 226 28.61 -1.29 15.21
CA LYS A 226 29.33 0.00 15.13
C LYS A 226 29.84 0.51 16.49
N LYS A 227 29.50 -0.16 17.56
CA LYS A 227 30.03 0.11 18.90
C LYS A 227 31.35 -0.60 19.11
#